data_a661cdf73cf7edd62f28eb44596c475b
#
_entry.id   a661cdf73cf7edd62f28eb44596c475b
#
_cell.length_a   1.000
_cell.length_b   1.000
_cell.length_c   1.000
_cell.angle_alpha   90.00
_cell.angle_beta   90.00
_cell.angle_gamma   90.00
#
_symmetry.space_group_name_H-M   'P 1'
#
loop_
_entity.id
_entity.type
_entity.pdbx_description
1 polymer ?
#
loop_
_entity_poly.entity_id
_entity_poly.type
_entity_poly.pdbx_seq_one_letter_code
_entity_poly.pdbx_strand_id
1 'polypeptide(L)'
;MEDITIEGFKQAFKKILKLKEAAGIKAILNNPPDLFERAKLYGVQFKNGSWGWTSNIWHRSAAGSVVIANDEELKDEHRFLMMRVLEHVLAQGPLIQVDCYIGSEKSPVRMHARLYCDPQFPDIAYRWSQLNFPAPSDEEPEIMVIAIPHYLGNPNVPGSDQMLRVLRFPFHNYTIITCSSYQGEVKKGVLSHWIYYVYKKGGCGEHASLKEFTVKRVDGSLKRIVMCIWGLSGTGKSTHSMYVFSEYNRRIFIEKFGVDPTEYVFHQVIKNDDIVAIFEDRVYGSERGSWTKTEDIDETQFPIWKAANSPRALHENTEFDFNGNPSFEGKLFQYYGLPNRNARSVFYLEDTGYFNGDIDSSGPLNVAVFISPGNIHDYAWCRIEDIAFAAKVLADGRTVGHPAQSISAIGKEIYESRYCLPFTMGVSNTAHIVRFYENLEKLKNKGQPVEIYLINTTGKISAEYEWVEEKLGDREYLMPRTKLVKGPNGIPKPVGGTSPTIEETELFLLQAVRGAVKYKPHPIWSEKVLVPVYVEGISQERLRELDPFTYNSMDDMRALLKAMIIKSKYYLDQQAPGLPEKIYNAMDF
;
A
#
# COMPACT_ATOMS: atom_id res chain seq x y z
N MET A 1 -12.85 6.51 35.76
CA MET A 1 -12.25 6.18 34.44
C MET A 1 -10.74 5.85 34.53
N GLU A 2 -10.14 6.01 35.69
CA GLU A 2 -8.69 5.78 35.89
C GLU A 2 -8.26 4.31 35.88
N ASP A 3 -9.17 3.34 35.90
CA ASP A 3 -8.85 1.94 36.21
C ASP A 3 -8.77 0.98 35.02
N ILE A 4 -9.06 1.42 33.78
CA ILE A 4 -8.95 0.50 32.64
C ILE A 4 -7.53 0.47 32.09
N THR A 5 -6.90 -0.70 32.19
CA THR A 5 -5.60 -1.00 31.56
C THR A 5 -5.80 -1.69 30.22
N ILE A 6 -4.76 -1.77 29.42
CA ILE A 6 -4.77 -2.47 28.10
C ILE A 6 -5.11 -3.95 28.30
N GLU A 7 -4.47 -4.61 29.24
CA GLU A 7 -4.76 -6.02 29.56
C GLU A 7 -6.12 -6.19 30.23
N GLY A 8 -6.49 -5.26 31.13
CA GLY A 8 -7.82 -5.24 31.77
C GLY A 8 -8.96 -5.17 30.77
N PHE A 9 -8.84 -4.34 29.73
CA PHE A 9 -9.80 -4.30 28.62
C PHE A 9 -9.91 -5.67 27.94
N LYS A 10 -8.80 -6.28 27.55
CA LYS A 10 -8.77 -7.58 26.86
C LYS A 10 -9.46 -8.67 27.69
N GLN A 11 -9.17 -8.70 29.00
CA GLN A 11 -9.80 -9.64 29.93
C GLN A 11 -11.30 -9.37 30.09
N ALA A 12 -11.70 -8.11 30.25
CA ALA A 12 -13.11 -7.72 30.34
C ALA A 12 -13.89 -8.09 29.07
N PHE A 13 -13.32 -7.82 27.90
CA PHE A 13 -13.91 -8.21 26.61
C PHE A 13 -14.16 -9.72 26.53
N LYS A 14 -13.12 -10.53 26.82
CA LYS A 14 -13.27 -12.00 26.85
C LYS A 14 -14.28 -12.47 27.89
N LYS A 15 -14.36 -11.83 29.07
CA LYS A 15 -15.34 -12.13 30.10
C LYS A 15 -16.77 -11.83 29.62
N ILE A 16 -16.99 -10.70 28.94
CA ILE A 16 -18.30 -10.36 28.36
C ILE A 16 -18.73 -11.43 27.36
N LEU A 17 -17.84 -11.86 26.46
CA LEU A 17 -18.16 -12.92 25.49
C LEU A 17 -18.59 -14.22 26.17
N LYS A 18 -17.87 -14.67 27.22
CA LYS A 18 -18.23 -15.85 28.01
C LYS A 18 -19.58 -15.70 28.72
N LEU A 19 -19.88 -14.53 29.29
CA LEU A 19 -21.17 -14.24 29.91
C LEU A 19 -22.31 -14.30 28.89
N LYS A 20 -22.11 -13.77 27.70
CA LYS A 20 -23.08 -13.82 26.60
C LYS A 20 -23.33 -15.26 26.16
N GLU A 21 -22.28 -16.05 25.99
CA GLU A 21 -22.38 -17.46 25.63
C GLU A 21 -23.17 -18.26 26.71
N ALA A 22 -22.87 -18.04 27.97
CA ALA A 22 -23.60 -18.65 29.09
C ALA A 22 -25.09 -18.23 29.11
N ALA A 23 -25.41 -17.01 28.64
CA ALA A 23 -26.77 -16.52 28.47
C ALA A 23 -27.45 -17.01 27.16
N GLY A 24 -26.79 -17.87 26.38
CA GLY A 24 -27.29 -18.37 25.09
C GLY A 24 -27.06 -17.44 23.90
N ILE A 25 -26.35 -16.32 24.09
CA ILE A 25 -26.00 -15.36 23.04
C ILE A 25 -24.64 -15.77 22.47
N LYS A 26 -24.64 -16.77 21.58
CA LYS A 26 -23.42 -17.28 20.95
C LYS A 26 -22.95 -16.39 19.80
N ALA A 27 -21.64 -16.28 19.61
CA ALA A 27 -21.07 -15.59 18.46
C ALA A 27 -21.59 -16.21 17.14
N ILE A 28 -21.81 -15.35 16.15
CA ILE A 28 -22.11 -15.75 14.79
C ILE A 28 -20.78 -16.14 14.15
N LEU A 29 -20.55 -17.44 14.03
CA LEU A 29 -19.31 -17.94 13.45
C LEU A 29 -19.29 -17.74 11.94
N ASN A 30 -18.09 -17.62 11.39
CA ASN A 30 -17.91 -17.54 9.95
C ASN A 30 -18.24 -18.90 9.30
N ASN A 31 -19.54 -19.10 9.03
CA ASN A 31 -19.97 -20.05 8.03
C ASN A 31 -20.16 -19.25 6.72
N PRO A 32 -19.28 -19.39 5.71
CA PRO A 32 -19.30 -18.51 4.54
C PRO A 32 -20.66 -18.32 3.88
N PRO A 33 -21.49 -19.35 3.67
CA PRO A 33 -22.81 -19.16 3.09
C PRO A 33 -23.71 -18.27 3.96
N ASP A 34 -23.78 -18.51 5.26
CA ASP A 34 -24.68 -17.79 6.18
C ASP A 34 -24.22 -16.34 6.37
N LEU A 35 -22.91 -16.11 6.46
CA LEU A 35 -22.34 -14.78 6.58
C LEU A 35 -22.58 -13.97 5.31
N PHE A 36 -22.47 -14.60 4.14
CA PHE A 36 -22.76 -13.97 2.87
C PHE A 36 -24.23 -13.58 2.73
N GLU A 37 -25.16 -14.49 3.10
CA GLU A 37 -26.62 -14.18 3.07
C GLU A 37 -26.94 -13.00 4.00
N ARG A 38 -26.29 -12.87 5.14
CA ARG A 38 -26.43 -11.69 6.01
C ARG A 38 -25.86 -10.43 5.35
N ALA A 39 -24.71 -10.51 4.71
CA ALA A 39 -24.07 -9.38 4.04
C ALA A 39 -24.91 -8.85 2.87
N LYS A 40 -25.57 -9.73 2.11
CA LYS A 40 -26.48 -9.36 1.01
C LYS A 40 -27.61 -8.42 1.42
N LEU A 41 -28.07 -8.49 2.67
CA LEU A 41 -29.17 -7.63 3.16
C LEU A 41 -28.82 -6.14 3.10
N TYR A 42 -27.54 -5.80 3.07
CA TYR A 42 -27.03 -4.42 3.09
C TYR A 42 -26.30 -4.04 1.80
N GLY A 43 -26.23 -4.97 0.85
CA GLY A 43 -25.47 -4.82 -0.38
C GLY A 43 -26.35 -4.67 -1.62
N VAL A 44 -25.71 -4.38 -2.72
CA VAL A 44 -26.29 -4.33 -4.06
C VAL A 44 -25.66 -5.42 -4.91
N GLN A 45 -26.46 -6.21 -5.59
CA GLN A 45 -25.97 -7.13 -6.62
C GLN A 45 -25.86 -6.42 -7.97
N PHE A 46 -24.70 -6.48 -8.57
CA PHE A 46 -24.48 -6.00 -9.94
C PHE A 46 -24.96 -7.04 -10.95
N LYS A 47 -25.22 -6.60 -12.19
CA LYS A 47 -25.72 -7.47 -13.25
C LYS A 47 -24.75 -8.59 -13.65
N ASN A 48 -23.44 -8.35 -13.48
CA ASN A 48 -22.41 -9.39 -13.70
C ASN A 48 -22.36 -10.46 -12.59
N GLY A 49 -23.19 -10.35 -11.56
CA GLY A 49 -23.27 -11.27 -10.42
C GLY A 49 -22.44 -10.88 -9.20
N SER A 50 -21.54 -9.92 -9.33
CA SER A 50 -20.74 -9.41 -8.19
C SER A 50 -21.59 -8.60 -7.21
N TRP A 51 -21.04 -8.30 -6.03
CA TRP A 51 -21.76 -7.58 -4.97
C TRP A 51 -20.97 -6.36 -4.51
N GLY A 52 -21.70 -5.31 -4.08
CA GLY A 52 -21.12 -4.07 -3.60
C GLY A 52 -21.78 -3.52 -2.35
N TRP A 53 -20.96 -2.85 -1.53
CA TRP A 53 -21.37 -2.18 -0.30
C TRP A 53 -20.76 -0.78 -0.24
N THR A 54 -21.37 0.09 0.56
CA THR A 54 -20.84 1.44 0.80
C THR A 54 -20.31 1.53 2.22
N SER A 55 -19.10 2.02 2.39
CA SER A 55 -18.54 2.32 3.70
C SER A 55 -19.07 3.66 4.23
N ASN A 56 -19.24 3.78 5.54
CA ASN A 56 -19.59 5.04 6.20
C ASN A 56 -18.46 6.08 6.12
N ILE A 57 -17.20 5.63 5.95
CA ILE A 57 -16.01 6.47 5.78
C ILE A 57 -15.22 5.94 4.58
N TRP A 58 -14.88 6.81 3.63
CA TRP A 58 -14.28 6.47 2.35
C TRP A 58 -12.77 6.69 2.27
N HIS A 59 -12.15 7.05 3.35
CA HIS A 59 -10.71 7.27 3.42
C HIS A 59 -10.14 6.59 4.66
N ARG A 60 -8.85 6.31 4.60
CA ARG A 60 -8.21 5.64 5.71
C ARG A 60 -7.99 6.58 6.89
N SER A 61 -7.99 5.98 8.08
CA SER A 61 -7.85 6.64 9.37
C SER A 61 -6.42 6.89 9.83
N ALA A 62 -5.45 7.08 8.92
CA ALA A 62 -4.06 7.24 9.33
C ALA A 62 -3.89 8.31 10.43
N ALA A 63 -4.62 9.43 10.32
CA ALA A 63 -4.62 10.48 11.32
C ALA A 63 -5.38 10.10 12.62
N GLY A 64 -6.31 9.13 12.54
CA GLY A 64 -7.08 8.63 13.69
C GLY A 64 -6.53 7.35 14.29
N SER A 65 -5.42 6.81 13.77
CA SER A 65 -4.77 5.61 14.29
C SER A 65 -3.71 5.97 15.33
N VAL A 66 -3.80 5.33 16.48
CA VAL A 66 -2.86 5.51 17.59
C VAL A 66 -2.26 4.15 17.95
N VAL A 67 -0.94 4.07 18.04
CA VAL A 67 -0.21 2.92 18.55
C VAL A 67 0.10 3.20 20.02
N ILE A 68 -0.27 2.29 20.90
CA ILE A 68 -0.14 2.41 22.35
C ILE A 68 0.64 1.19 22.84
N ALA A 69 1.83 1.43 23.32
CA ALA A 69 2.73 0.36 23.75
C ALA A 69 2.46 -0.11 25.20
N ASN A 70 2.06 0.81 26.09
CA ASN A 70 1.86 0.54 27.51
C ASN A 70 0.75 1.43 28.10
N ASP A 71 0.37 1.15 29.34
CA ASP A 71 -0.73 1.86 30.02
C ASP A 71 -0.41 3.34 30.31
N GLU A 72 0.85 3.74 30.34
CA GLU A 72 1.28 5.13 30.55
C GLU A 72 0.98 6.02 29.34
N GLU A 73 0.91 5.42 28.16
CA GLU A 73 0.53 6.10 26.90
C GLU A 73 -0.99 6.22 26.72
N LEU A 74 -1.80 5.54 27.55
CA LEU A 74 -3.24 5.64 27.53
C LEU A 74 -3.70 7.01 28.02
N LYS A 75 -4.32 7.79 27.15
CA LYS A 75 -5.00 9.03 27.50
C LYS A 75 -6.44 8.74 27.94
N ASP A 76 -7.05 9.69 28.63
CA ASP A 76 -8.46 9.58 29.07
C ASP A 76 -9.43 9.31 27.91
N GLU A 77 -9.21 9.94 26.77
CA GLU A 77 -10.00 9.70 25.56
C GLU A 77 -9.91 8.25 25.06
N HIS A 78 -8.72 7.63 25.18
CA HIS A 78 -8.53 6.21 24.82
C HIS A 78 -9.26 5.30 25.81
N ARG A 79 -9.13 5.56 27.11
CA ARG A 79 -9.80 4.82 28.19
C ARG A 79 -11.33 4.94 28.06
N PHE A 80 -11.81 6.14 27.80
CA PHE A 80 -13.23 6.38 27.54
C PHE A 80 -13.73 5.53 26.36
N LEU A 81 -13.03 5.53 25.23
CA LEU A 81 -13.41 4.76 24.06
C LEU A 81 -13.39 3.25 24.34
N MET A 82 -12.37 2.74 25.04
CA MET A 82 -12.28 1.34 25.44
C MET A 82 -13.49 0.94 26.30
N MET A 83 -13.88 1.77 27.27
CA MET A 83 -15.08 1.54 28.09
C MET A 83 -16.35 1.53 27.24
N ARG A 84 -16.52 2.50 26.32
CA ARG A 84 -17.69 2.56 25.42
C ARG A 84 -17.79 1.33 24.53
N VAL A 85 -16.67 0.78 24.06
CA VAL A 85 -16.65 -0.49 23.32
C VAL A 85 -17.15 -1.64 24.18
N LEU A 86 -16.68 -1.77 25.43
CA LEU A 86 -17.17 -2.82 26.34
C LEU A 86 -18.66 -2.69 26.63
N GLU A 87 -19.16 -1.49 26.91
CA GLU A 87 -20.58 -1.23 27.12
C GLU A 87 -21.42 -1.59 25.90
N HIS A 88 -20.97 -1.18 24.70
CA HIS A 88 -21.64 -1.51 23.46
C HIS A 88 -21.70 -3.02 23.24
N VAL A 89 -20.56 -3.70 23.38
CA VAL A 89 -20.49 -5.16 23.21
C VAL A 89 -21.35 -5.89 24.24
N LEU A 90 -21.44 -5.39 25.45
CA LEU A 90 -22.29 -5.98 26.50
C LEU A 90 -23.78 -5.85 26.15
N ALA A 91 -24.20 -4.68 25.62
CA ALA A 91 -25.61 -4.36 25.32
C ALA A 91 -26.09 -4.97 23.98
N GLN A 92 -25.18 -5.20 23.04
CA GLN A 92 -25.51 -5.74 21.71
C GLN A 92 -25.88 -7.22 21.72
N GLY A 93 -26.47 -7.69 20.62
CA GLY A 93 -26.63 -9.11 20.29
C GLY A 93 -25.30 -9.82 20.11
N PRO A 94 -25.27 -11.01 19.50
CA PRO A 94 -24.06 -11.75 19.26
C PRO A 94 -23.15 -10.98 18.29
N LEU A 95 -21.82 -10.96 18.55
CA LEU A 95 -20.85 -10.49 17.58
C LEU A 95 -20.65 -11.52 16.47
N ILE A 96 -20.28 -11.07 15.29
CA ILE A 96 -19.74 -11.95 14.25
C ILE A 96 -18.28 -12.26 14.61
N GLN A 97 -17.92 -13.54 14.57
CA GLN A 97 -16.55 -14.01 14.77
C GLN A 97 -16.03 -14.65 13.49
N VAL A 98 -14.92 -14.15 12.99
CA VAL A 98 -14.24 -14.69 11.81
C VAL A 98 -12.80 -15.03 12.17
N ASP A 99 -12.40 -16.26 11.92
CA ASP A 99 -11.05 -16.77 12.16
C ASP A 99 -10.33 -17.00 10.85
N CYS A 100 -9.13 -16.45 10.75
CA CYS A 100 -8.30 -16.54 9.55
C CYS A 100 -6.82 -16.68 9.89
N TYR A 101 -6.06 -17.28 8.99
CA TYR A 101 -4.60 -17.18 9.01
C TYR A 101 -4.11 -16.06 8.10
N ILE A 102 -3.13 -15.32 8.59
CA ILE A 102 -2.34 -14.35 7.83
C ILE A 102 -1.00 -15.02 7.51
N GLY A 103 -0.61 -14.97 6.23
CA GLY A 103 0.52 -15.74 5.73
C GLY A 103 0.14 -17.17 5.30
N SER A 104 0.88 -17.71 4.35
CA SER A 104 0.70 -19.06 3.83
C SER A 104 1.13 -20.12 4.86
N GLU A 105 0.85 -21.39 4.57
CA GLU A 105 1.34 -22.52 5.37
C GLU A 105 2.87 -22.66 5.38
N LYS A 106 3.53 -22.13 4.36
CA LYS A 106 5.00 -22.15 4.22
C LYS A 106 5.67 -20.99 4.95
N SER A 107 4.89 -19.95 5.31
CA SER A 107 5.43 -18.74 5.92
C SER A 107 5.98 -19.02 7.33
N PRO A 108 7.20 -18.56 7.66
CA PRO A 108 7.73 -18.61 9.02
C PRO A 108 6.93 -17.73 9.99
N VAL A 109 6.03 -16.90 9.44
CA VAL A 109 5.14 -16.00 10.17
C VAL A 109 3.71 -16.21 9.68
N ARG A 110 3.19 -17.43 9.88
CA ARG A 110 1.76 -17.70 9.74
C ARG A 110 1.10 -17.46 11.08
N MET A 111 0.09 -16.59 11.14
CA MET A 111 -0.55 -16.19 12.39
C MET A 111 -2.05 -16.38 12.34
N HIS A 112 -2.62 -16.97 13.39
CA HIS A 112 -4.05 -17.06 13.58
C HIS A 112 -4.58 -15.71 14.08
N ALA A 113 -5.47 -15.11 13.31
CA ALA A 113 -6.12 -13.85 13.62
C ALA A 113 -7.64 -14.03 13.71
N ARG A 114 -8.24 -13.37 14.69
CA ARG A 114 -9.69 -13.36 14.89
C ARG A 114 -10.24 -11.94 14.82
N LEU A 115 -11.23 -11.77 13.94
CA LEU A 115 -12.05 -10.58 13.87
C LEU A 115 -13.33 -10.78 14.68
N TYR A 116 -13.60 -9.87 15.61
CA TYR A 116 -14.92 -9.67 16.17
C TYR A 116 -15.54 -8.42 15.52
N CYS A 117 -16.69 -8.60 14.87
CA CYS A 117 -17.35 -7.52 14.15
C CYS A 117 -18.78 -7.35 14.64
N ASP A 118 -19.24 -6.12 14.69
CA ASP A 118 -20.64 -5.81 15.00
C ASP A 118 -21.57 -6.48 13.97
N PRO A 119 -22.67 -7.14 14.42
CA PRO A 119 -23.56 -7.90 13.56
C PRO A 119 -24.30 -7.08 12.50
N GLN A 120 -24.31 -5.76 12.62
CA GLN A 120 -24.90 -4.86 11.62
C GLN A 120 -23.98 -4.59 10.43
N PHE A 121 -22.71 -5.06 10.48
CA PHE A 121 -21.72 -4.88 9.42
C PHE A 121 -21.15 -6.21 8.94
N PRO A 122 -22.01 -7.16 8.51
CA PRO A 122 -21.56 -8.51 8.11
C PRO A 122 -20.71 -8.50 6.83
N ASP A 123 -20.83 -7.47 6.01
CA ASP A 123 -20.05 -7.29 4.78
C ASP A 123 -18.55 -7.13 5.06
N ILE A 124 -18.18 -6.40 6.13
CA ILE A 124 -16.78 -6.26 6.55
C ILE A 124 -16.21 -7.62 6.90
N ALA A 125 -16.92 -8.38 7.74
CA ALA A 125 -16.52 -9.69 8.19
C ALA A 125 -16.42 -10.68 7.02
N TYR A 126 -17.40 -10.64 6.11
CA TYR A 126 -17.40 -11.50 4.93
C TYR A 126 -16.22 -11.16 3.99
N ARG A 127 -16.02 -9.90 3.63
CA ARG A 127 -14.88 -9.47 2.79
C ARG A 127 -13.54 -9.83 3.42
N TRP A 128 -13.41 -9.68 4.76
CA TRP A 128 -12.17 -10.06 5.46
C TRP A 128 -11.91 -11.57 5.37
N SER A 129 -12.93 -12.42 5.48
CA SER A 129 -12.81 -13.88 5.31
C SER A 129 -12.38 -14.28 3.90
N GLN A 130 -12.73 -13.49 2.88
CA GLN A 130 -12.35 -13.76 1.49
C GLN A 130 -10.90 -13.34 1.18
N LEU A 131 -10.37 -12.37 1.92
CA LEU A 131 -8.98 -11.92 1.77
C LEU A 131 -7.97 -12.89 2.36
N ASN A 132 -8.34 -13.61 3.42
CA ASN A 132 -7.41 -14.37 4.25
C ASN A 132 -7.64 -15.90 4.15
N PHE A 133 -6.71 -16.68 4.67
CA PHE A 133 -6.85 -18.14 4.70
C PHE A 133 -7.75 -18.56 5.86
N PRO A 134 -8.67 -19.54 5.67
CA PRO A 134 -9.53 -20.01 6.76
C PRO A 134 -8.71 -20.58 7.94
N ALA A 135 -9.16 -20.29 9.16
CA ALA A 135 -8.62 -20.86 10.39
C ALA A 135 -9.74 -21.47 11.25
N PRO A 136 -9.44 -22.44 12.14
CA PRO A 136 -10.42 -23.02 13.05
C PRO A 136 -10.90 -21.98 14.07
N SER A 137 -12.20 -22.02 14.39
CA SER A 137 -12.83 -21.04 15.30
C SER A 137 -12.76 -21.45 16.77
N ASP A 138 -12.40 -22.67 17.08
CA ASP A 138 -12.27 -23.24 18.41
C ASP A 138 -10.87 -23.08 19.02
N GLU A 139 -9.89 -22.67 18.21
CA GLU A 139 -8.55 -22.36 18.68
C GLU A 139 -8.42 -20.90 19.17
N GLU A 140 -7.55 -20.66 20.14
CA GLU A 140 -7.28 -19.30 20.64
C GLU A 140 -6.41 -18.54 19.61
N PRO A 141 -6.85 -17.35 19.15
CA PRO A 141 -6.08 -16.59 18.16
C PRO A 141 -4.86 -15.90 18.78
N GLU A 142 -3.82 -15.72 17.96
CA GLU A 142 -2.64 -14.95 18.33
C GLU A 142 -2.91 -13.43 18.22
N ILE A 143 -3.78 -13.02 17.28
CA ILE A 143 -4.14 -11.61 17.06
C ILE A 143 -5.66 -11.46 17.11
N MET A 144 -6.12 -10.39 17.75
CA MET A 144 -7.54 -10.04 17.81
C MET A 144 -7.79 -8.66 17.21
N VAL A 145 -8.81 -8.56 16.36
CA VAL A 145 -9.32 -7.29 15.83
C VAL A 145 -10.77 -7.13 16.27
N ILE A 146 -11.10 -6.01 16.87
CA ILE A 146 -12.44 -5.67 17.34
C ILE A 146 -12.93 -4.49 16.49
N ALA A 147 -13.91 -4.74 15.61
CA ALA A 147 -14.47 -3.74 14.72
C ALA A 147 -15.90 -3.37 15.14
N ILE A 148 -16.07 -2.17 15.66
CA ILE A 148 -17.36 -1.59 16.06
C ILE A 148 -17.57 -0.29 15.28
N PRO A 149 -18.14 -0.34 14.08
CA PRO A 149 -18.27 0.84 13.20
C PRO A 149 -19.21 1.93 13.68
N HIS A 150 -19.87 1.74 14.81
CA HIS A 150 -20.74 2.73 15.41
C HIS A 150 -19.98 3.93 15.95
N TYR A 151 -20.63 5.09 15.99
CA TYR A 151 -20.16 6.25 16.72
C TYR A 151 -20.38 6.02 18.23
N LEU A 152 -19.30 5.90 18.97
CA LEU A 152 -19.33 5.64 20.41
C LEU A 152 -18.91 6.87 21.25
N GLY A 153 -18.67 8.00 20.60
CA GLY A 153 -18.31 9.25 21.27
C GLY A 153 -19.50 9.94 21.96
N ASN A 154 -19.20 10.95 22.73
CA ASN A 154 -20.18 11.85 23.33
C ASN A 154 -19.78 13.29 22.99
N PRO A 155 -20.58 14.04 22.21
CA PRO A 155 -20.25 15.40 21.77
C PRO A 155 -20.08 16.39 22.94
N ASN A 156 -20.57 16.04 24.13
CA ASN A 156 -20.41 16.86 25.33
C ASN A 156 -19.13 16.57 26.12
N VAL A 157 -18.33 15.60 25.68
CA VAL A 157 -17.06 15.25 26.32
C VAL A 157 -15.91 15.64 25.39
N PRO A 158 -15.04 16.58 25.80
CA PRO A 158 -13.89 16.98 24.99
C PRO A 158 -13.04 15.77 24.53
N GLY A 159 -12.69 15.73 23.24
CA GLY A 159 -11.92 14.65 22.62
C GLY A 159 -12.71 13.38 22.29
N SER A 160 -13.96 13.24 22.74
CA SER A 160 -14.82 12.10 22.40
C SER A 160 -15.62 12.29 21.10
N ASP A 161 -15.63 13.49 20.56
CA ASP A 161 -16.31 13.89 19.32
C ASP A 161 -15.54 13.55 18.04
N GLN A 162 -14.33 13.02 18.18
CA GLN A 162 -13.54 12.58 17.03
C GLN A 162 -14.13 11.29 16.45
N MET A 163 -14.65 11.41 15.25
CA MET A 163 -15.47 10.36 14.62
C MET A 163 -14.70 9.07 14.26
N LEU A 164 -13.38 9.09 14.22
CA LEU A 164 -12.60 7.95 13.77
C LEU A 164 -11.44 7.67 14.71
N ARG A 165 -11.44 6.48 15.30
CA ARG A 165 -10.35 6.01 16.17
C ARG A 165 -10.00 4.56 15.88
N VAL A 166 -8.72 4.33 15.68
CA VAL A 166 -8.12 3.00 15.64
C VAL A 166 -7.03 2.93 16.71
N LEU A 167 -7.24 2.09 17.72
CA LEU A 167 -6.27 1.86 18.79
C LEU A 167 -5.55 0.54 18.55
N ARG A 168 -4.23 0.57 18.44
CA ARG A 168 -3.38 -0.60 18.18
C ARG A 168 -2.47 -0.86 19.36
N PHE A 169 -2.54 -2.08 19.89
CA PHE A 169 -1.79 -2.52 21.07
C PHE A 169 -0.80 -3.63 20.70
N PRO A 170 0.42 -3.28 20.21
CA PRO A 170 1.36 -4.24 19.62
C PRO A 170 1.79 -5.35 20.59
N PHE A 171 2.00 -5.02 21.86
CA PHE A 171 2.49 -5.99 22.85
C PHE A 171 1.37 -6.82 23.48
N HIS A 172 0.10 -6.45 23.23
CA HIS A 172 -1.08 -7.18 23.69
C HIS A 172 -1.81 -7.88 22.55
N ASN A 173 -1.32 -7.75 21.31
CA ASN A 173 -1.81 -8.43 20.11
C ASN A 173 -3.28 -8.16 19.79
N TYR A 174 -3.75 -6.93 19.94
CA TYR A 174 -5.09 -6.59 19.48
C TYR A 174 -5.21 -5.15 18.97
N THR A 175 -6.24 -4.94 18.14
CA THR A 175 -6.61 -3.64 17.58
C THR A 175 -8.10 -3.40 17.80
N ILE A 176 -8.46 -2.18 18.20
CA ILE A 176 -9.85 -1.70 18.28
C ILE A 176 -10.08 -0.71 17.13
N ILE A 177 -11.19 -0.87 16.40
CA ILE A 177 -11.59 -0.01 15.30
C ILE A 177 -13.01 0.48 15.59
N THR A 178 -13.21 1.79 15.63
CA THR A 178 -14.52 2.40 15.84
C THR A 178 -14.84 3.41 14.73
N CYS A 179 -16.13 3.71 14.55
CA CYS A 179 -16.64 4.70 13.60
C CYS A 179 -16.30 4.46 12.13
N SER A 180 -15.75 3.31 11.77
CA SER A 180 -15.38 3.00 10.38
C SER A 180 -15.83 1.61 9.97
N SER A 181 -16.61 1.54 8.88
CA SER A 181 -16.92 0.31 8.17
C SER A 181 -16.03 0.10 6.95
N TYR A 182 -14.98 0.90 6.79
CA TYR A 182 -14.02 0.80 5.69
C TYR A 182 -13.12 -0.44 5.86
N GLN A 183 -13.15 -1.33 4.87
CA GLN A 183 -12.42 -2.61 4.91
C GLN A 183 -10.92 -2.45 5.16
N GLY A 184 -10.35 -1.34 4.68
CA GLY A 184 -8.94 -1.04 4.86
C GLY A 184 -8.49 -0.98 6.32
N GLU A 185 -9.36 -0.57 7.25
CA GLU A 185 -8.99 -0.48 8.67
C GLU A 185 -8.85 -1.87 9.30
N VAL A 186 -9.81 -2.77 9.03
CA VAL A 186 -9.76 -4.15 9.54
C VAL A 186 -8.56 -4.90 8.95
N LYS A 187 -8.35 -4.75 7.64
CA LYS A 187 -7.20 -5.31 6.93
C LYS A 187 -5.87 -4.84 7.54
N LYS A 188 -5.69 -3.53 7.67
CA LYS A 188 -4.44 -2.97 8.20
C LYS A 188 -4.29 -3.19 9.71
N GLY A 189 -5.40 -3.32 10.42
CA GLY A 189 -5.42 -3.65 11.83
C GLY A 189 -4.69 -4.95 12.15
N VAL A 190 -4.88 -6.00 11.36
CA VAL A 190 -4.19 -7.29 11.52
C VAL A 190 -2.80 -7.29 10.89
N LEU A 191 -2.65 -6.73 9.69
CA LEU A 191 -1.37 -6.74 8.97
C LEU A 191 -0.27 -5.97 9.70
N SER A 192 -0.63 -4.96 10.50
CA SER A 192 0.32 -4.24 11.34
C SER A 192 0.95 -5.15 12.41
N HIS A 193 0.16 -6.04 13.03
CA HIS A 193 0.68 -7.06 13.95
C HIS A 193 1.58 -8.05 13.21
N TRP A 194 1.15 -8.50 12.04
CA TRP A 194 1.92 -9.44 11.23
C TRP A 194 3.30 -8.88 10.86
N ILE A 195 3.39 -7.62 10.42
CA ILE A 195 4.66 -6.93 10.14
C ILE A 195 5.57 -6.91 11.38
N TYR A 196 5.02 -6.64 12.56
CA TYR A 196 5.78 -6.69 13.81
C TYR A 196 6.36 -8.08 14.09
N TYR A 197 5.59 -9.14 13.85
CA TYR A 197 6.07 -10.51 14.02
C TYR A 197 7.10 -10.91 12.96
N VAL A 198 6.95 -10.45 11.72
CA VAL A 198 7.98 -10.60 10.67
C VAL A 198 9.30 -10.02 11.16
N TYR A 199 9.27 -8.79 11.71
CA TYR A 199 10.46 -8.16 12.27
C TYR A 199 11.08 -8.98 13.41
N LYS A 200 10.27 -9.49 14.33
CA LYS A 200 10.74 -10.35 15.45
C LYS A 200 11.39 -11.64 14.96
N LYS A 201 10.96 -12.18 13.83
CA LYS A 201 11.53 -13.38 13.19
C LYS A 201 12.76 -13.09 12.30
N GLY A 202 13.24 -11.86 12.25
CA GLY A 202 14.43 -11.47 11.51
C GLY A 202 14.17 -11.06 10.06
N GLY A 203 12.92 -11.09 9.60
CA GLY A 203 12.50 -10.62 8.28
C GLY A 203 12.24 -9.11 8.24
N CYS A 204 11.88 -8.63 7.07
CA CYS A 204 11.44 -7.28 6.81
C CYS A 204 10.00 -7.31 6.27
N GLY A 205 9.03 -6.87 7.07
CA GLY A 205 7.63 -6.75 6.65
C GLY A 205 7.43 -5.43 5.93
N GLU A 206 7.00 -5.48 4.67
CA GLU A 206 6.99 -4.32 3.78
C GLU A 206 5.62 -4.08 3.13
N HIS A 207 5.27 -2.82 2.96
CA HIS A 207 4.13 -2.41 2.15
C HIS A 207 4.52 -2.45 0.67
N ALA A 208 4.63 -3.66 0.16
CA ALA A 208 5.02 -3.94 -1.21
C ALA A 208 4.19 -5.09 -1.78
N SER A 209 4.08 -5.10 -3.09
CA SER A 209 3.51 -6.23 -3.83
C SER A 209 4.60 -7.20 -4.28
N LEU A 210 4.22 -8.39 -4.68
CA LEU A 210 5.10 -9.44 -5.17
C LEU A 210 4.61 -10.01 -6.49
N LYS A 211 5.47 -10.03 -7.51
CA LYS A 211 5.26 -10.77 -8.76
C LYS A 211 6.50 -11.56 -9.16
N GLU A 212 6.30 -12.61 -9.94
CA GLU A 212 7.37 -13.42 -10.51
C GLU A 212 7.18 -13.62 -12.00
N PHE A 213 8.28 -13.69 -12.71
CA PHE A 213 8.31 -14.08 -14.12
C PHE A 213 9.71 -14.59 -14.50
N THR A 214 9.80 -15.25 -15.65
CA THR A 214 11.10 -15.63 -16.23
C THR A 214 11.39 -14.71 -17.40
N VAL A 215 12.61 -14.19 -17.47
CA VAL A 215 13.03 -13.31 -18.56
C VAL A 215 14.22 -13.90 -19.31
N LYS A 216 14.20 -13.78 -20.65
CA LYS A 216 15.35 -14.08 -21.52
C LYS A 216 16.26 -12.84 -21.57
N ARG A 217 17.46 -12.98 -21.06
CA ARG A 217 18.47 -11.93 -21.05
C ARG A 217 19.11 -11.73 -22.42
N VAL A 218 19.85 -10.62 -22.57
CA VAL A 218 20.57 -10.30 -23.83
C VAL A 218 21.63 -11.33 -24.20
N ASP A 219 22.20 -12.04 -23.21
CA ASP A 219 23.16 -13.15 -23.41
C ASP A 219 22.46 -14.48 -23.76
N GLY A 220 21.14 -14.49 -23.88
CA GLY A 220 20.31 -15.67 -24.17
C GLY A 220 19.96 -16.52 -22.95
N SER A 221 20.53 -16.27 -21.77
CA SER A 221 20.20 -16.99 -20.55
C SER A 221 18.80 -16.68 -20.05
N LEU A 222 18.18 -17.64 -19.33
CA LEU A 222 16.90 -17.44 -18.65
C LEU A 222 17.15 -17.08 -17.19
N LYS A 223 16.57 -15.96 -16.74
CA LYS A 223 16.64 -15.51 -15.36
C LYS A 223 15.23 -15.45 -14.77
N ARG A 224 15.05 -16.07 -13.61
CA ARG A 224 13.83 -15.88 -12.82
C ARG A 224 13.90 -14.55 -12.07
N ILE A 225 12.85 -13.78 -12.16
CA ILE A 225 12.70 -12.49 -11.50
C ILE A 225 11.69 -12.65 -10.36
N VAL A 226 12.12 -12.38 -9.13
CA VAL A 226 11.31 -12.19 -7.93
C VAL A 226 11.31 -10.70 -7.65
N MET A 227 10.22 -10.04 -7.98
CA MET A 227 10.11 -8.59 -7.96
C MET A 227 9.14 -8.12 -6.89
N CYS A 228 9.62 -7.25 -6.00
CA CYS A 228 8.76 -6.48 -5.10
C CYS A 228 8.64 -5.04 -5.58
N ILE A 229 7.43 -4.49 -5.48
CA ILE A 229 7.13 -3.12 -5.90
C ILE A 229 6.55 -2.35 -4.71
N TRP A 230 7.25 -1.29 -4.30
CA TRP A 230 6.84 -0.37 -3.25
C TRP A 230 6.15 0.84 -3.88
N GLY A 231 5.02 1.21 -3.33
CA GLY A 231 4.29 2.39 -3.78
C GLY A 231 3.13 2.69 -2.85
N LEU A 232 2.76 3.95 -2.81
CA LEU A 232 1.66 4.43 -1.97
C LEU A 232 0.32 4.32 -2.68
N SER A 233 -0.76 4.49 -1.93
CA SER A 233 -2.09 4.54 -2.51
C SER A 233 -2.16 5.67 -3.55
N GLY A 234 -2.56 5.33 -4.78
CA GLY A 234 -2.68 6.27 -5.89
C GLY A 234 -1.40 6.53 -6.69
N THR A 235 -0.27 5.88 -6.36
CA THR A 235 0.98 6.03 -7.15
C THR A 235 1.13 5.02 -8.28
N GLY A 236 0.20 4.07 -8.43
CA GLY A 236 0.26 3.03 -9.45
C GLY A 236 0.87 1.70 -8.97
N LYS A 237 1.03 1.48 -7.66
CA LYS A 237 1.59 0.23 -7.13
C LYS A 237 0.88 -1.00 -7.69
N SER A 238 -0.44 -1.11 -7.49
CA SER A 238 -1.21 -2.26 -7.98
C SER A 238 -1.21 -2.35 -9.51
N THR A 239 -1.22 -1.22 -10.21
CA THR A 239 -1.11 -1.16 -11.67
C THR A 239 0.16 -1.86 -12.16
N HIS A 240 1.32 -1.51 -11.63
CA HIS A 240 2.60 -2.08 -12.03
C HIS A 240 2.82 -3.50 -11.47
N SER A 241 2.34 -3.79 -10.27
CA SER A 241 2.50 -5.10 -9.65
C SER A 241 1.69 -6.19 -10.34
N MET A 242 0.50 -5.85 -10.78
CA MET A 242 -0.38 -6.77 -11.51
C MET A 242 -0.28 -6.60 -13.03
N TYR A 243 0.62 -5.75 -13.52
CA TYR A 243 0.84 -5.64 -14.96
C TYR A 243 1.44 -6.93 -15.51
N VAL A 244 0.86 -7.43 -16.59
CA VAL A 244 1.33 -8.59 -17.34
C VAL A 244 1.32 -8.28 -18.83
N PHE A 245 2.20 -8.91 -19.56
CA PHE A 245 2.18 -8.86 -21.02
C PHE A 245 1.12 -9.83 -21.55
N SER A 246 -0.16 -9.42 -21.36
CA SER A 246 -1.33 -10.10 -21.94
C SER A 246 -1.33 -9.97 -23.46
N GLU A 247 -2.19 -10.71 -24.16
CA GLU A 247 -2.35 -10.56 -25.62
C GLU A 247 -2.78 -9.13 -25.99
N TYR A 248 -3.59 -8.48 -25.16
CA TYR A 248 -3.96 -7.07 -25.35
C TYR A 248 -2.73 -6.15 -25.25
N ASN A 249 -1.97 -6.26 -24.17
CA ASN A 249 -0.78 -5.43 -23.96
C ASN A 249 0.31 -5.74 -25.00
N ARG A 250 0.47 -7.01 -25.40
CA ARG A 250 1.40 -7.42 -26.45
C ARG A 250 1.20 -6.63 -27.74
N ARG A 251 -0.05 -6.47 -28.21
CA ARG A 251 -0.37 -5.69 -29.41
C ARG A 251 0.07 -4.24 -29.28
N ILE A 252 -0.21 -3.61 -28.12
CA ILE A 252 0.22 -2.25 -27.84
C ILE A 252 1.75 -2.13 -27.93
N PHE A 253 2.49 -3.10 -27.38
CA PHE A 253 3.95 -3.07 -27.38
C PHE A 253 4.53 -3.23 -28.78
N ILE A 254 3.98 -4.11 -29.60
CA ILE A 254 4.41 -4.27 -30.99
C ILE A 254 4.12 -2.99 -31.79
N GLU A 255 2.92 -2.42 -31.65
CA GLU A 255 2.51 -1.23 -32.40
C GLU A 255 3.28 0.03 -32.00
N LYS A 256 3.43 0.27 -30.68
CA LYS A 256 4.05 1.50 -30.18
C LYS A 256 5.58 1.45 -30.16
N PHE A 257 6.16 0.30 -29.85
CA PHE A 257 7.58 0.18 -29.53
C PHE A 257 8.34 -0.78 -30.48
N GLY A 258 7.64 -1.52 -31.32
CA GLY A 258 8.25 -2.54 -32.18
C GLY A 258 8.82 -3.73 -31.39
N VAL A 259 8.39 -3.94 -30.16
CA VAL A 259 8.89 -5.00 -29.26
C VAL A 259 7.78 -6.01 -29.00
N ASP A 260 8.05 -7.28 -29.25
CA ASP A 260 7.15 -8.36 -28.81
C ASP A 260 7.62 -8.90 -27.45
N PRO A 261 6.95 -8.56 -26.35
CA PRO A 261 7.38 -8.98 -25.03
C PRO A 261 7.33 -10.50 -24.81
N THR A 262 6.53 -11.24 -25.60
CA THR A 262 6.41 -12.71 -25.49
C THR A 262 7.67 -13.45 -25.97
N GLU A 263 8.55 -12.79 -26.69
CA GLU A 263 9.88 -13.34 -27.03
C GLU A 263 10.84 -13.36 -25.83
N TYR A 264 10.51 -12.59 -24.79
CA TYR A 264 11.42 -12.35 -23.67
C TYR A 264 10.85 -12.71 -22.31
N VAL A 265 9.54 -12.69 -22.13
CA VAL A 265 8.89 -12.92 -20.82
C VAL A 265 8.09 -14.21 -20.84
N PHE A 266 8.33 -15.04 -19.83
CA PHE A 266 7.68 -16.33 -19.65
C PHE A 266 7.21 -16.47 -18.22
N HIS A 267 6.18 -17.32 -17.99
CA HIS A 267 5.70 -17.72 -16.65
C HIS A 267 5.39 -16.53 -15.71
N GLN A 268 4.63 -15.57 -16.22
CA GLN A 268 4.21 -14.42 -15.42
C GLN A 268 3.22 -14.85 -14.33
N VAL A 269 3.50 -14.52 -13.07
CA VAL A 269 2.69 -14.88 -11.90
C VAL A 269 2.55 -13.69 -10.96
N ILE A 270 1.31 -13.34 -10.64
CA ILE A 270 0.98 -12.39 -9.57
C ILE A 270 0.90 -13.19 -8.27
N LYS A 271 1.65 -12.78 -7.25
CA LYS A 271 1.78 -13.48 -5.97
C LYS A 271 1.05 -12.83 -4.81
N ASN A 272 1.24 -11.53 -4.66
CA ASN A 272 0.63 -10.73 -3.58
C ASN A 272 0.59 -9.25 -3.98
N ASP A 273 -0.43 -8.51 -3.54
CA ASP A 273 -0.60 -7.11 -3.97
C ASP A 273 -0.13 -6.07 -2.94
N ASP A 274 -0.16 -6.37 -1.64
CA ASP A 274 -0.13 -5.27 -0.66
C ASP A 274 0.99 -5.34 0.38
N ILE A 275 1.10 -6.45 1.13
CA ILE A 275 2.09 -6.59 2.20
C ILE A 275 2.81 -7.92 2.09
N VAL A 276 4.12 -7.87 2.17
CA VAL A 276 5.00 -9.04 2.06
C VAL A 276 5.99 -9.11 3.22
N ALA A 277 6.51 -10.30 3.48
CA ALA A 277 7.64 -10.54 4.38
C ALA A 277 8.87 -10.94 3.56
N ILE A 278 9.91 -10.14 3.61
CA ILE A 278 11.18 -10.39 2.92
C ILE A 278 12.14 -11.05 3.89
N PHE A 279 12.54 -12.27 3.58
CA PHE A 279 13.60 -13.01 4.26
C PHE A 279 14.76 -13.25 3.29
N GLU A 280 15.87 -13.74 3.80
CA GLU A 280 17.08 -13.98 2.98
C GLU A 280 16.90 -15.08 1.93
N ASP A 281 16.00 -16.04 2.17
CA ASP A 281 15.75 -17.19 1.30
C ASP A 281 14.57 -16.99 0.36
N ARG A 282 13.58 -16.16 0.79
CA ARG A 282 12.30 -16.07 0.09
C ARG A 282 11.52 -14.80 0.48
N VAL A 283 10.57 -14.41 -0.37
CA VAL A 283 9.54 -13.43 -0.06
C VAL A 283 8.21 -14.14 0.15
N TYR A 284 7.55 -13.88 1.27
CA TYR A 284 6.28 -14.49 1.65
C TYR A 284 5.14 -13.50 1.52
N GLY A 285 4.03 -13.93 0.93
CA GLY A 285 2.79 -13.16 0.88
C GLY A 285 2.03 -13.20 2.20
N SER A 286 1.16 -12.23 2.41
CA SER A 286 0.35 -12.14 3.63
C SER A 286 -1.08 -12.63 3.45
N GLU A 287 -1.67 -12.48 2.26
CA GLU A 287 -3.10 -12.64 2.01
C GLU A 287 -3.36 -13.55 0.80
N ARG A 288 -4.47 -14.27 0.85
CA ARG A 288 -4.95 -15.16 -0.23
C ARG A 288 -5.57 -14.39 -1.39
N GLY A 289 -6.28 -13.30 -1.09
CA GLY A 289 -6.93 -12.43 -2.06
C GLY A 289 -6.23 -11.08 -2.21
N SER A 290 -6.82 -10.21 -3.00
CA SER A 290 -6.40 -8.82 -3.13
C SER A 290 -7.54 -7.88 -2.75
N TRP A 291 -7.21 -6.76 -2.12
CA TRP A 291 -8.10 -5.62 -1.89
C TRP A 291 -7.48 -4.40 -2.56
N THR A 292 -7.91 -4.16 -3.79
CA THR A 292 -7.24 -3.25 -4.72
C THR A 292 -8.10 -2.04 -5.02
N LYS A 293 -7.46 -0.90 -5.26
CA LYS A 293 -8.11 0.29 -5.82
C LYS A 293 -8.56 -0.01 -7.25
N THR A 294 -9.84 0.26 -7.53
CA THR A 294 -10.46 -0.02 -8.83
C THR A 294 -10.96 1.23 -9.55
N GLU A 295 -10.67 2.42 -9.05
CA GLU A 295 -10.96 3.64 -9.78
C GLU A 295 -10.06 3.77 -11.01
N ASP A 296 -10.68 4.15 -12.14
CA ASP A 296 -10.01 4.39 -13.42
C ASP A 296 -9.24 3.17 -13.99
N ILE A 297 -9.63 1.94 -13.60
CA ILE A 297 -9.10 0.72 -14.23
C ILE A 297 -9.83 0.42 -15.53
N ASP A 298 -9.06 -0.07 -16.50
CA ASP A 298 -9.55 -0.51 -17.80
C ASP A 298 -8.81 -1.77 -18.30
N GLU A 299 -9.03 -2.17 -19.54
CA GLU A 299 -8.43 -3.36 -20.14
C GLU A 299 -6.90 -3.30 -20.27
N THR A 300 -6.28 -2.12 -20.17
CA THR A 300 -4.81 -1.99 -20.16
C THR A 300 -4.23 -2.58 -18.89
N GLN A 301 -4.99 -2.56 -17.78
CA GLN A 301 -4.70 -3.19 -16.50
C GLN A 301 -5.41 -4.56 -16.40
N PHE A 302 -5.30 -5.36 -17.44
CA PHE A 302 -6.10 -6.56 -17.70
C PHE A 302 -6.32 -7.47 -16.48
N PRO A 303 -5.31 -7.87 -15.67
CA PRO A 303 -5.55 -8.78 -14.54
C PRO A 303 -6.47 -8.19 -13.48
N ILE A 304 -6.28 -6.91 -13.11
CA ILE A 304 -7.13 -6.22 -12.13
C ILE A 304 -8.54 -6.05 -12.69
N TRP A 305 -8.63 -5.55 -13.94
CA TRP A 305 -9.90 -5.33 -14.62
C TRP A 305 -10.70 -6.63 -14.75
N LYS A 306 -10.05 -7.72 -15.19
CA LYS A 306 -10.65 -9.05 -15.28
C LYS A 306 -11.17 -9.54 -13.93
N ALA A 307 -10.33 -9.48 -12.88
CA ALA A 307 -10.68 -9.95 -11.55
C ALA A 307 -11.78 -9.10 -10.90
N ALA A 308 -11.75 -7.78 -11.07
CA ALA A 308 -12.78 -6.88 -10.57
C ALA A 308 -14.13 -7.06 -11.30
N ASN A 309 -14.14 -7.52 -12.54
CA ASN A 309 -15.37 -7.88 -13.28
C ASN A 309 -15.83 -9.33 -13.04
N SER A 310 -15.13 -10.12 -12.21
CA SER A 310 -15.55 -11.47 -11.85
C SER A 310 -16.88 -11.44 -11.08
N PRO A 311 -17.80 -12.39 -11.33
CA PRO A 311 -19.02 -12.53 -10.52
C PRO A 311 -18.77 -12.75 -9.03
N ARG A 312 -17.55 -13.15 -8.66
CA ARG A 312 -17.14 -13.36 -7.25
C ARG A 312 -16.53 -12.12 -6.61
N ALA A 313 -16.31 -11.04 -7.37
CA ALA A 313 -15.74 -9.80 -6.85
C ALA A 313 -16.69 -9.15 -5.83
N LEU A 314 -16.10 -8.56 -4.78
CA LEU A 314 -16.82 -7.88 -3.71
C LEU A 314 -16.35 -6.42 -3.68
N HIS A 315 -17.24 -5.53 -4.03
CA HIS A 315 -16.91 -4.13 -4.21
C HIS A 315 -17.19 -3.29 -2.96
N GLU A 316 -16.38 -2.27 -2.78
CA GLU A 316 -16.55 -1.25 -1.75
C GLU A 316 -16.53 0.13 -2.42
N ASN A 317 -17.60 0.91 -2.21
CA ASN A 317 -17.76 2.26 -2.76
C ASN A 317 -17.68 2.33 -4.30
N THR A 318 -18.04 1.25 -4.99
CA THR A 318 -18.06 1.17 -6.46
C THR A 318 -19.46 1.50 -6.96
N GLU A 319 -19.54 2.37 -7.96
CA GLU A 319 -20.81 2.69 -8.62
C GLU A 319 -21.20 1.63 -9.65
N PHE A 320 -22.38 1.75 -10.20
CA PHE A 320 -22.86 0.95 -11.32
C PHE A 320 -23.00 1.82 -12.59
N ASP A 321 -22.83 1.20 -13.75
CA ASP A 321 -23.12 1.82 -15.02
C ASP A 321 -24.63 1.81 -15.33
N PHE A 322 -25.05 2.44 -16.42
CA PHE A 322 -26.46 2.45 -16.85
C PHE A 322 -27.02 1.07 -17.20
N ASN A 323 -26.18 0.06 -17.35
CA ASN A 323 -26.56 -1.33 -17.57
C ASN A 323 -26.64 -2.15 -16.28
N GLY A 324 -26.24 -1.58 -15.13
CA GLY A 324 -26.21 -2.24 -13.84
C GLY A 324 -24.95 -3.03 -13.55
N ASN A 325 -23.90 -2.91 -14.36
CA ASN A 325 -22.60 -3.52 -14.08
C ASN A 325 -21.75 -2.62 -13.17
N PRO A 326 -20.74 -3.16 -12.45
CA PRO A 326 -19.82 -2.31 -11.71
C PRO A 326 -19.10 -1.36 -12.65
N SER A 327 -19.05 -0.07 -12.29
CA SER A 327 -18.37 0.97 -13.06
C SER A 327 -17.12 1.43 -12.33
N PHE A 328 -16.01 1.41 -13.01
CA PHE A 328 -14.71 1.86 -12.49
C PHE A 328 -14.33 3.26 -12.98
N GLU A 329 -15.07 3.83 -13.92
CA GLU A 329 -14.78 5.13 -14.53
C GLU A 329 -15.23 6.33 -13.67
N GLY A 330 -16.06 6.11 -12.64
CA GLY A 330 -16.56 7.19 -11.79
C GLY A 330 -17.48 8.20 -12.51
N LYS A 331 -18.04 7.85 -13.65
CA LYS A 331 -18.81 8.77 -14.53
C LYS A 331 -20.05 9.36 -13.87
N LEU A 332 -20.79 8.57 -13.06
CA LEU A 332 -21.96 9.07 -12.36
C LEU A 332 -21.58 10.06 -11.29
N PHE A 333 -20.48 9.84 -10.57
CA PHE A 333 -19.97 10.79 -9.60
C PHE A 333 -19.53 12.10 -10.24
N GLN A 334 -18.81 12.01 -11.36
CA GLN A 334 -18.42 13.18 -12.13
C GLN A 334 -19.63 13.96 -12.63
N TYR A 335 -20.65 13.26 -13.11
CA TYR A 335 -21.90 13.88 -13.57
C TYR A 335 -22.59 14.67 -12.47
N TYR A 336 -22.63 14.14 -11.24
CA TYR A 336 -23.23 14.82 -10.10
C TYR A 336 -22.24 15.73 -9.34
N GLY A 337 -21.03 15.91 -9.82
CA GLY A 337 -20.00 16.71 -9.15
C GLY A 337 -19.53 16.14 -7.80
N LEU A 338 -19.70 14.84 -7.60
CA LEU A 338 -19.30 14.18 -6.37
C LEU A 338 -17.80 13.86 -6.36
N PRO A 339 -17.14 13.90 -5.20
CA PRO A 339 -15.74 13.55 -5.12
C PRO A 339 -15.51 12.05 -5.37
N ASN A 340 -14.30 11.70 -5.79
CA ASN A 340 -13.85 10.33 -5.91
C ASN A 340 -14.06 9.56 -4.58
N ARG A 341 -14.67 8.38 -4.66
CA ARG A 341 -15.12 7.57 -3.53
C ARG A 341 -14.10 6.62 -2.95
N ASN A 342 -12.92 6.56 -3.51
CA ASN A 342 -11.95 5.55 -3.12
C ASN A 342 -12.51 4.12 -3.31
N ALA A 343 -13.03 3.84 -4.52
CA ALA A 343 -13.57 2.54 -4.87
C ALA A 343 -12.52 1.43 -4.76
N ARG A 344 -12.94 0.31 -4.18
CA ARG A 344 -12.10 -0.86 -3.94
C ARG A 344 -12.83 -2.14 -4.35
N SER A 345 -12.06 -3.18 -4.66
CA SER A 345 -12.62 -4.51 -4.86
C SER A 345 -11.75 -5.54 -4.14
N VAL A 346 -12.43 -6.47 -3.47
CA VAL A 346 -11.85 -7.73 -3.00
C VAL A 346 -12.08 -8.77 -4.08
N PHE A 347 -11.04 -9.43 -4.52
CA PHE A 347 -11.11 -10.53 -5.46
C PHE A 347 -10.04 -11.58 -5.17
N TYR A 348 -10.25 -12.77 -5.68
CA TYR A 348 -9.27 -13.84 -5.60
C TYR A 348 -8.19 -13.64 -6.66
N LEU A 349 -6.95 -13.97 -6.31
CA LEU A 349 -5.82 -13.88 -7.25
C LEU A 349 -6.02 -14.81 -8.47
N GLU A 350 -6.73 -15.92 -8.31
CA GLU A 350 -7.11 -16.83 -9.40
C GLU A 350 -7.92 -16.13 -10.50
N ASP A 351 -8.75 -15.16 -10.13
CA ASP A 351 -9.60 -14.44 -11.09
C ASP A 351 -8.80 -13.52 -12.01
N THR A 352 -7.57 -13.17 -11.64
CA THR A 352 -6.64 -12.44 -12.51
C THR A 352 -6.24 -13.26 -13.75
N GLY A 353 -6.23 -14.59 -13.64
CA GLY A 353 -5.74 -15.52 -14.66
C GLY A 353 -4.22 -15.69 -14.66
N TYR A 354 -3.51 -15.07 -13.73
CA TYR A 354 -2.04 -15.09 -13.62
C TYR A 354 -1.57 -15.51 -12.22
N PHE A 355 -2.32 -16.33 -11.55
CA PHE A 355 -1.97 -16.90 -10.24
C PHE A 355 -1.73 -18.41 -10.36
N ASN A 356 -0.72 -18.91 -9.66
CA ASN A 356 -0.33 -20.33 -9.70
C ASN A 356 -0.66 -21.12 -8.43
N GLY A 357 -1.53 -20.59 -7.57
CA GLY A 357 -1.92 -21.25 -6.31
C GLY A 357 -0.97 -21.01 -5.13
N ASP A 358 0.11 -20.25 -5.32
CA ASP A 358 1.12 -19.97 -4.29
C ASP A 358 1.36 -18.46 -4.17
N ILE A 359 1.13 -17.89 -2.99
CA ILE A 359 1.36 -16.46 -2.72
C ILE A 359 2.83 -16.14 -2.40
N ASP A 360 3.65 -17.16 -2.16
CA ASP A 360 5.06 -16.99 -1.81
C ASP A 360 5.94 -17.06 -3.05
N SER A 361 7.07 -16.38 -2.98
CA SER A 361 8.05 -16.45 -4.06
C SER A 361 8.76 -17.81 -4.10
N SER A 362 9.36 -18.11 -5.23
CA SER A 362 10.14 -19.33 -5.43
C SER A 362 11.59 -19.24 -4.93
N GLY A 363 12.03 -18.04 -4.57
CA GLY A 363 13.40 -17.76 -4.11
C GLY A 363 13.51 -16.37 -3.50
N PRO A 364 14.72 -15.90 -3.21
CA PRO A 364 14.96 -14.59 -2.60
C PRO A 364 14.57 -13.43 -3.53
N LEU A 365 14.32 -12.28 -2.94
CA LEU A 365 14.16 -11.01 -3.66
C LEU A 365 15.38 -10.75 -4.53
N ASN A 366 15.17 -10.46 -5.81
CA ASN A 366 16.26 -10.08 -6.71
C ASN A 366 16.00 -8.80 -7.52
N VAL A 367 14.78 -8.27 -7.47
CA VAL A 367 14.44 -6.96 -8.04
C VAL A 367 13.54 -6.18 -7.07
N ALA A 368 13.94 -4.96 -6.74
CA ALA A 368 13.19 -4.01 -5.94
C ALA A 368 12.83 -2.78 -6.79
N VAL A 369 11.55 -2.42 -6.83
CA VAL A 369 11.09 -1.26 -7.58
C VAL A 369 10.40 -0.28 -6.63
N PHE A 370 10.92 0.93 -6.50
CA PHE A 370 10.28 2.01 -5.77
C PHE A 370 9.51 2.91 -6.72
N ILE A 371 8.23 3.12 -6.45
CA ILE A 371 7.42 4.08 -7.19
C ILE A 371 7.44 5.41 -6.44
N SER A 372 7.97 6.43 -7.07
CA SER A 372 7.87 7.80 -6.60
C SER A 372 6.90 8.56 -7.52
N PRO A 373 5.96 9.33 -6.99
CA PRO A 373 5.30 10.34 -7.81
C PRO A 373 6.35 11.41 -8.08
N GLY A 374 6.90 11.40 -9.25
CA GLY A 374 8.03 12.23 -9.61
C GLY A 374 7.86 13.71 -9.29
N ASN A 375 8.96 14.39 -9.25
CA ASN A 375 9.03 15.85 -9.12
C ASN A 375 9.79 16.44 -10.31
N ILE A 376 9.89 17.74 -10.38
CA ILE A 376 10.55 18.50 -11.44
C ILE A 376 11.99 17.98 -11.69
N HIS A 377 12.66 17.60 -10.61
CA HIS A 377 14.06 17.15 -10.60
C HIS A 377 14.26 15.63 -10.75
N ASP A 378 13.18 14.84 -10.85
CA ASP A 378 13.29 13.40 -10.94
C ASP A 378 13.39 12.94 -12.40
N TYR A 379 14.28 11.98 -12.65
CA TYR A 379 14.23 11.20 -13.88
C TYR A 379 12.99 10.31 -13.92
N ALA A 380 12.54 9.94 -15.11
CA ALA A 380 11.48 8.96 -15.26
C ALA A 380 11.85 7.61 -14.62
N TRP A 381 13.10 7.20 -14.82
CA TRP A 381 13.62 5.92 -14.34
C TRP A 381 15.08 6.03 -13.94
N CYS A 382 15.41 5.40 -12.81
CA CYS A 382 16.77 5.29 -12.33
C CYS A 382 17.05 3.86 -11.86
N ARG A 383 18.32 3.44 -11.95
CA ARG A 383 18.85 2.28 -11.26
C ARG A 383 19.70 2.75 -10.08
N ILE A 384 19.43 2.23 -8.90
CA ILE A 384 20.14 2.59 -7.67
C ILE A 384 21.21 1.53 -7.41
N GLU A 385 22.49 1.92 -7.37
CA GLU A 385 23.61 1.03 -7.09
C GLU A 385 24.03 1.04 -5.62
N ASP A 386 23.73 2.13 -4.92
CA ASP A 386 24.04 2.30 -3.50
C ASP A 386 22.90 1.86 -2.60
N ILE A 387 23.13 0.85 -1.77
CA ILE A 387 22.10 0.29 -0.86
C ILE A 387 21.67 1.30 0.20
N ALA A 388 22.56 2.19 0.66
CA ALA A 388 22.21 3.21 1.63
C ALA A 388 21.30 4.27 0.98
N PHE A 389 21.53 4.58 -0.28
CA PHE A 389 20.63 5.44 -1.06
C PHE A 389 19.23 4.79 -1.21
N ALA A 390 19.16 3.49 -1.49
CA ALA A 390 17.90 2.75 -1.56
C ALA A 390 17.15 2.77 -0.22
N ALA A 391 17.86 2.55 0.89
CA ALA A 391 17.28 2.64 2.23
C ALA A 391 16.80 4.06 2.57
N LYS A 392 17.48 5.09 2.06
CA LYS A 392 17.03 6.49 2.17
C LYS A 392 15.74 6.73 1.37
N VAL A 393 15.61 6.19 0.15
CA VAL A 393 14.37 6.25 -0.65
C VAL A 393 13.21 5.60 0.11
N LEU A 394 13.44 4.44 0.73
CA LEU A 394 12.46 3.78 1.59
C LEU A 394 12.07 4.66 2.78
N ALA A 395 13.06 5.26 3.45
CA ALA A 395 12.86 6.11 4.61
C ALA A 395 12.08 7.39 4.30
N ASP A 396 12.38 8.03 3.19
CA ASP A 396 11.72 9.27 2.77
C ASP A 396 10.25 9.05 2.44
N GLY A 397 9.91 7.94 1.79
CA GLY A 397 8.54 7.65 1.39
C GLY A 397 7.84 8.82 0.72
N ARG A 398 8.57 9.61 -0.07
CA ARG A 398 8.07 10.82 -0.72
C ARG A 398 6.89 10.52 -1.64
N THR A 399 5.82 11.30 -1.50
CA THR A 399 4.60 11.15 -2.30
C THR A 399 3.88 12.49 -2.52
N VAL A 400 2.83 12.44 -3.33
CA VAL A 400 1.85 13.52 -3.45
C VAL A 400 0.56 13.09 -2.79
N GLY A 401 -0.04 13.96 -1.99
CA GLY A 401 -1.28 13.67 -1.28
C GLY A 401 -2.41 13.29 -2.22
N HIS A 402 -3.09 12.20 -1.90
CA HIS A 402 -4.21 11.64 -2.65
C HIS A 402 -5.51 11.72 -1.82
N PRO A 403 -6.70 11.88 -2.45
CA PRO A 403 -7.99 11.91 -1.74
C PRO A 403 -8.20 10.75 -0.77
N ALA A 404 -7.73 9.55 -1.12
CA ALA A 404 -7.79 8.37 -0.24
C ALA A 404 -7.00 8.51 1.07
N GLN A 405 -6.15 9.51 1.20
CA GLN A 405 -5.32 9.75 2.38
C GLN A 405 -5.92 10.84 3.27
N SER A 406 -6.16 12.01 2.70
CA SER A 406 -6.78 13.15 3.34
C SER A 406 -7.15 14.19 2.28
N ILE A 407 -8.32 14.77 2.39
CA ILE A 407 -8.77 15.83 1.48
C ILE A 407 -7.84 17.06 1.58
N SER A 408 -7.34 17.38 2.76
CA SER A 408 -6.45 18.52 3.00
C SER A 408 -5.03 18.35 2.43
N ALA A 409 -4.66 17.12 2.09
CA ALA A 409 -3.34 16.78 1.57
C ALA A 409 -3.28 16.72 0.03
N ILE A 410 -4.43 16.81 -0.66
CA ILE A 410 -4.50 16.67 -2.11
C ILE A 410 -3.52 17.64 -2.80
N GLY A 411 -2.67 17.09 -3.67
CA GLY A 411 -1.71 17.84 -4.47
C GLY A 411 -0.48 18.36 -3.70
N LYS A 412 -0.41 18.21 -2.38
CA LYS A 412 0.78 18.58 -1.59
C LYS A 412 1.82 17.47 -1.63
N GLU A 413 3.08 17.86 -1.69
CA GLU A 413 4.18 16.92 -1.50
C GLU A 413 4.26 16.52 -0.03
N ILE A 414 4.29 15.20 0.22
CA ILE A 414 4.31 14.62 1.55
C ILE A 414 5.55 13.74 1.68
N TYR A 415 6.25 13.90 2.78
CA TYR A 415 7.31 13.00 3.23
C TYR A 415 6.77 12.19 4.39
N GLU A 416 6.53 10.94 4.18
CA GLU A 416 6.17 9.99 5.22
C GLU A 416 7.00 8.73 4.97
N SER A 417 7.62 8.18 6.00
CA SER A 417 8.28 6.86 5.91
C SER A 417 7.23 5.77 5.61
N ARG A 418 6.59 5.83 4.49
CA ARG A 418 5.37 5.10 4.18
C ARG A 418 5.58 3.77 3.57
N TYR A 419 6.76 3.50 3.13
CA TYR A 419 7.08 2.14 2.74
C TYR A 419 7.05 1.22 3.96
N CYS A 420 7.34 1.76 5.15
CA CYS A 420 7.23 1.08 6.44
C CYS A 420 6.01 1.52 7.25
N LEU A 421 5.60 2.81 7.19
CA LEU A 421 4.50 3.39 7.95
C LEU A 421 3.23 3.50 7.10
N PRO A 422 2.08 3.59 7.72
CA PRO A 422 1.74 3.54 9.15
C PRO A 422 1.49 2.13 9.67
N PHE A 423 2.00 1.12 9.01
CA PHE A 423 1.70 -0.29 9.28
C PHE A 423 2.67 -0.91 10.27
N THR A 424 3.83 -0.29 10.47
CA THR A 424 4.79 -0.72 11.48
C THR A 424 4.30 -0.31 12.86
N MET A 425 4.41 -1.20 13.81
CA MET A 425 4.16 -0.95 15.22
C MET A 425 5.01 -1.86 16.07
N GLY A 426 5.22 -1.50 17.32
CA GLY A 426 6.07 -2.27 18.24
C GLY A 426 7.58 -2.18 17.94
N VAL A 427 7.96 -1.50 16.84
CA VAL A 427 9.34 -1.26 16.43
C VAL A 427 9.43 0.15 15.84
N SER A 428 10.52 0.85 16.07
CA SER A 428 10.73 2.18 15.50
C SER A 428 10.90 2.12 13.97
N ASN A 429 10.55 3.20 13.28
CA ASN A 429 10.80 3.30 11.85
C ASN A 429 12.27 3.15 11.50
N THR A 430 13.15 3.76 12.31
CA THR A 430 14.60 3.60 12.20
C THR A 430 15.01 2.13 12.17
N ALA A 431 14.49 1.32 13.09
CA ALA A 431 14.82 -0.10 13.15
C ALA A 431 14.30 -0.87 11.92
N HIS A 432 13.14 -0.52 11.36
CA HIS A 432 12.65 -1.10 10.11
C HIS A 432 13.53 -0.75 8.92
N ILE A 433 13.91 0.52 8.78
CA ILE A 433 14.77 1.00 7.70
C ILE A 433 16.15 0.32 7.77
N VAL A 434 16.71 0.23 8.96
CA VAL A 434 17.99 -0.47 9.19
C VAL A 434 17.87 -1.95 8.84
N ARG A 435 16.77 -2.61 9.22
CA ARG A 435 16.53 -4.02 8.88
C ARG A 435 16.45 -4.23 7.35
N PHE A 436 15.79 -3.33 6.64
CA PHE A 436 15.74 -3.37 5.17
C PHE A 436 17.16 -3.23 4.58
N TYR A 437 17.92 -2.24 5.03
CA TYR A 437 19.32 -2.05 4.63
C TYR A 437 20.16 -3.31 4.86
N GLU A 438 20.11 -3.87 6.07
CA GLU A 438 20.84 -5.07 6.45
C GLU A 438 20.47 -6.30 5.60
N ASN A 439 19.19 -6.47 5.27
CA ASN A 439 18.75 -7.58 4.42
C ASN A 439 19.30 -7.47 3.00
N LEU A 440 19.34 -6.26 2.43
CA LEU A 440 19.96 -6.05 1.11
C LEU A 440 21.46 -6.31 1.14
N GLU A 441 22.17 -5.85 2.18
CA GLU A 441 23.61 -6.13 2.38
C GLU A 441 23.87 -7.64 2.50
N LYS A 442 23.04 -8.35 3.27
CA LYS A 442 23.19 -9.81 3.42
C LYS A 442 23.01 -10.55 2.09
N LEU A 443 22.00 -10.18 1.29
CA LEU A 443 21.79 -10.76 -0.04
C LEU A 443 22.99 -10.48 -0.97
N LYS A 444 23.50 -9.25 -0.96
CA LYS A 444 24.71 -8.87 -1.71
C LYS A 444 25.92 -9.70 -1.31
N ASN A 445 26.17 -9.85 0.00
CA ASN A 445 27.29 -10.62 0.55
C ASN A 445 27.19 -12.13 0.24
N LYS A 446 25.98 -12.64 0.01
CA LYS A 446 25.74 -14.01 -0.48
C LYS A 446 25.90 -14.17 -2.00
N GLY A 447 26.31 -13.13 -2.72
CA GLY A 447 26.42 -13.13 -4.18
C GLY A 447 25.08 -13.07 -4.90
N GLN A 448 24.03 -12.60 -4.22
CA GLN A 448 22.68 -12.44 -4.74
C GLN A 448 22.23 -10.96 -4.64
N PRO A 449 22.94 -10.02 -5.28
CA PRO A 449 22.61 -8.61 -5.19
C PRO A 449 21.20 -8.34 -5.76
N VAL A 450 20.45 -7.49 -5.07
CA VAL A 450 19.13 -7.02 -5.51
C VAL A 450 19.33 -5.88 -6.51
N GLU A 451 18.75 -5.98 -7.69
CA GLU A 451 18.66 -4.86 -8.63
C GLU A 451 17.58 -3.88 -8.16
N ILE A 452 17.91 -2.61 -8.02
CA ILE A 452 17.02 -1.62 -7.41
C ILE A 452 16.69 -0.53 -8.41
N TYR A 453 15.41 -0.29 -8.63
CA TYR A 453 14.91 0.71 -9.56
C TYR A 453 14.01 1.73 -8.85
N LEU A 454 14.13 2.99 -9.23
CA LEU A 454 13.21 4.06 -8.86
C LEU A 454 12.48 4.51 -10.13
N ILE A 455 11.15 4.45 -10.11
CA ILE A 455 10.31 4.83 -11.25
C ILE A 455 9.39 5.98 -10.87
N ASN A 456 9.22 6.92 -11.80
CA ASN A 456 8.33 8.05 -11.69
C ASN A 456 7.04 7.77 -12.47
N THR A 457 5.89 7.96 -11.85
CA THR A 457 4.58 7.65 -12.44
C THR A 457 3.66 8.86 -12.63
N THR A 458 4.13 10.09 -12.33
CA THR A 458 3.31 11.29 -12.45
C THR A 458 4.00 12.41 -13.24
N GLY A 459 3.23 13.17 -13.99
CA GLY A 459 3.68 14.15 -14.96
C GLY A 459 4.26 15.44 -14.40
N LYS A 460 5.39 15.37 -13.70
CA LYS A 460 6.05 16.56 -13.18
C LYS A 460 7.42 16.88 -13.77
N ILE A 461 7.99 15.99 -14.57
CA ILE A 461 9.24 16.28 -15.29
C ILE A 461 9.00 17.50 -16.20
N SER A 462 9.81 18.51 -16.13
CA SER A 462 9.64 19.79 -16.86
C SER A 462 8.42 20.63 -16.50
N ALA A 463 7.66 20.31 -15.46
CA ALA A 463 6.58 21.16 -15.01
C ALA A 463 7.09 22.54 -14.55
N GLU A 464 6.29 23.58 -14.77
CA GLU A 464 6.60 24.91 -14.25
C GLU A 464 6.59 24.92 -12.72
N TYR A 465 7.51 25.67 -12.13
CA TYR A 465 7.61 25.85 -10.69
C TYR A 465 7.96 27.29 -10.33
N GLU A 466 7.77 27.60 -9.06
CA GLU A 466 8.17 28.83 -8.44
C GLU A 466 8.86 28.56 -7.11
N TRP A 467 9.76 29.42 -6.70
CA TRP A 467 10.37 29.36 -5.38
C TRP A 467 9.49 30.08 -4.38
N VAL A 468 9.15 29.43 -3.28
CA VAL A 468 8.31 29.96 -2.21
C VAL A 468 8.98 29.79 -0.86
N GLU A 469 8.75 30.71 0.05
CA GLU A 469 9.16 30.54 1.44
C GLU A 469 8.29 29.48 2.12
N GLU A 470 8.91 28.47 2.70
CA GLU A 470 8.26 27.40 3.47
C GLU A 470 8.94 27.26 4.82
N LYS A 471 8.14 27.29 5.89
CA LYS A 471 8.62 27.12 7.26
C LYS A 471 8.76 25.63 7.60
N LEU A 472 9.96 25.20 7.91
CA LEU A 472 10.26 23.85 8.40
C LEU A 472 10.79 23.96 9.85
N GLY A 473 9.93 23.65 10.82
CA GLY A 473 10.22 23.94 12.22
C GLY A 473 10.32 25.45 12.50
N ASP A 474 11.42 25.90 13.09
CA ASP A 474 11.67 27.30 13.40
C ASP A 474 12.44 28.05 12.29
N ARG A 475 12.77 27.39 11.18
CA ARG A 475 13.55 27.98 10.09
C ARG A 475 12.69 28.13 8.83
N GLU A 476 12.97 29.20 8.08
CA GLU A 476 12.38 29.42 6.78
C GLU A 476 13.36 29.03 5.69
N TYR A 477 12.85 28.36 4.66
CA TYR A 477 13.62 27.90 3.51
C TYR A 477 12.91 28.29 2.22
N LEU A 478 13.70 28.55 1.20
CA LEU A 478 13.18 28.74 -0.16
C LEU A 478 13.01 27.36 -0.79
N MET A 479 11.75 26.99 -1.09
CA MET A 479 11.38 25.66 -1.59
C MET A 479 10.72 25.74 -2.96
N PRO A 480 11.00 24.80 -3.88
CA PRO A 480 10.31 24.75 -5.17
C PRO A 480 8.88 24.27 -4.99
N ARG A 481 7.94 24.99 -5.56
CA ARG A 481 6.52 24.60 -5.62
C ARG A 481 6.08 24.49 -7.06
N THR A 482 5.60 23.31 -7.46
CA THR A 482 5.01 23.11 -8.78
C THR A 482 3.80 24.00 -8.96
N LYS A 483 3.74 24.75 -10.06
CA LYS A 483 2.56 25.54 -10.41
C LYS A 483 1.43 24.59 -10.81
N LEU A 484 0.25 24.82 -10.24
CA LEU A 484 -0.92 24.00 -10.46
C LEU A 484 -2.04 24.82 -11.09
N VAL A 485 -2.78 24.21 -12.02
CA VAL A 485 -4.03 24.73 -12.56
C VAL A 485 -5.18 23.80 -12.20
N LYS A 486 -6.39 24.33 -12.17
CA LYS A 486 -7.60 23.54 -11.93
C LYS A 486 -7.81 22.60 -13.12
N GLY A 487 -7.64 21.32 -12.89
CA GLY A 487 -7.88 20.27 -13.90
C GLY A 487 -9.37 19.95 -14.05
N PRO A 488 -9.71 19.02 -14.95
CA PRO A 488 -11.04 18.38 -15.00
C PRO A 488 -11.40 17.84 -13.62
N ASN A 489 -12.65 17.94 -13.22
CA ASN A 489 -13.14 17.50 -11.92
C ASN A 489 -12.59 18.25 -10.69
N GLY A 490 -11.96 19.44 -10.90
CA GLY A 490 -11.41 20.24 -9.82
C GLY A 490 -10.11 19.72 -9.22
N ILE A 491 -9.54 18.64 -9.73
CA ILE A 491 -8.26 18.07 -9.27
C ILE A 491 -7.13 18.93 -9.83
N PRO A 492 -6.21 19.46 -8.97
CA PRO A 492 -5.08 20.24 -9.43
C PRO A 492 -4.18 19.45 -10.37
N LYS A 493 -3.78 20.07 -11.48
CA LYS A 493 -2.80 19.50 -12.43
C LYS A 493 -1.57 20.40 -12.53
N PRO A 494 -0.36 19.84 -12.71
CA PRO A 494 0.83 20.63 -13.02
C PRO A 494 0.64 21.46 -14.30
N VAL A 495 1.20 22.66 -14.33
CA VAL A 495 1.34 23.46 -15.55
C VAL A 495 2.50 22.90 -16.35
N GLY A 496 2.23 22.41 -17.55
CA GLY A 496 3.25 21.69 -18.32
C GLY A 496 3.64 20.37 -17.67
N GLY A 497 4.81 19.87 -18.03
CA GLY A 497 5.35 18.64 -17.50
C GLY A 497 4.94 17.39 -18.29
N THR A 498 5.80 16.38 -18.16
CA THR A 498 5.62 15.07 -18.79
C THR A 498 5.82 13.96 -17.78
N SER A 499 5.30 12.79 -18.10
CA SER A 499 5.59 11.54 -17.37
C SER A 499 5.72 10.39 -18.37
N PRO A 500 6.38 9.31 -18.00
CA PRO A 500 6.28 8.09 -18.79
C PRO A 500 4.85 7.53 -18.73
N THR A 501 4.41 6.86 -19.78
CA THR A 501 3.20 6.05 -19.73
C THR A 501 3.44 4.76 -18.95
N ILE A 502 2.35 4.04 -18.62
CA ILE A 502 2.45 2.73 -17.97
C ILE A 502 3.26 1.78 -18.85
N GLU A 503 2.96 1.75 -20.15
CA GLU A 503 3.62 0.85 -21.10
C GLU A 503 5.11 1.21 -21.30
N GLU A 504 5.45 2.50 -21.34
CA GLU A 504 6.87 2.93 -21.37
C GLU A 504 7.62 2.47 -20.12
N THR A 505 6.99 2.55 -18.95
CA THR A 505 7.58 2.11 -17.68
C THR A 505 7.74 0.59 -17.62
N GLU A 506 6.74 -0.17 -18.06
CA GLU A 506 6.82 -1.63 -18.13
C GLU A 506 7.85 -2.09 -19.18
N LEU A 507 7.97 -1.37 -20.30
CA LEU A 507 9.03 -1.61 -21.28
C LEU A 507 10.42 -1.36 -20.68
N PHE A 508 10.59 -0.23 -19.99
CA PHE A 508 11.85 0.03 -19.28
C PHE A 508 12.19 -1.08 -18.29
N LEU A 509 11.25 -1.47 -17.42
CA LEU A 509 11.47 -2.53 -16.44
C LEU A 509 11.82 -3.87 -17.12
N LEU A 510 11.13 -4.23 -18.20
CA LEU A 510 11.45 -5.42 -18.99
C LEU A 510 12.88 -5.36 -19.53
N GLN A 511 13.24 -4.27 -20.20
CA GLN A 511 14.56 -4.10 -20.80
C GLN A 511 15.67 -4.03 -19.73
N ALA A 512 15.38 -3.44 -18.58
CA ALA A 512 16.32 -3.36 -17.46
C ALA A 512 16.66 -4.76 -16.90
N VAL A 513 15.66 -5.58 -16.57
CA VAL A 513 15.90 -6.93 -16.03
C VAL A 513 16.48 -7.90 -17.06
N ARG A 514 16.30 -7.62 -18.35
CA ARG A 514 16.99 -8.32 -19.46
C ARG A 514 18.47 -7.96 -19.57
N GLY A 515 18.89 -6.80 -19.04
CA GLY A 515 20.21 -6.22 -19.25
C GLY A 515 20.35 -5.50 -20.60
N ALA A 516 19.25 -5.05 -21.21
CA ALA A 516 19.20 -4.37 -22.50
C ALA A 516 19.23 -2.83 -22.40
N VAL A 517 19.22 -2.28 -21.20
CA VAL A 517 19.33 -0.83 -20.97
C VAL A 517 20.80 -0.43 -20.87
N LYS A 518 21.19 0.65 -21.56
CA LYS A 518 22.50 1.30 -21.35
C LYS A 518 22.33 2.47 -20.41
N TYR A 519 23.24 2.58 -19.46
CA TYR A 519 23.20 3.59 -18.39
C TYR A 519 24.42 4.52 -18.46
N LYS A 520 24.27 5.71 -17.88
CA LYS A 520 25.35 6.61 -17.47
C LYS A 520 25.19 6.96 -15.99
N PRO A 521 26.25 7.38 -15.29
CA PRO A 521 26.13 7.93 -13.96
C PRO A 521 25.20 9.15 -13.92
N HIS A 522 24.45 9.31 -12.82
CA HIS A 522 23.65 10.50 -12.59
C HIS A 522 24.54 11.73 -12.48
N PRO A 523 24.23 12.88 -13.14
CA PRO A 523 25.12 14.03 -13.18
C PRO A 523 25.53 14.61 -11.82
N ILE A 524 24.75 14.37 -10.77
CA ILE A 524 25.01 14.88 -9.41
C ILE A 524 25.40 13.74 -8.45
N TRP A 525 24.63 12.65 -8.42
CA TRP A 525 24.89 11.51 -7.50
C TRP A 525 25.89 10.49 -8.02
N SER A 526 26.47 10.73 -9.20
CA SER A 526 27.50 9.89 -9.82
C SER A 526 27.11 8.40 -9.87
N GLU A 527 28.01 7.52 -9.51
CA GLU A 527 27.82 6.07 -9.58
C GLU A 527 26.79 5.51 -8.57
N LYS A 528 26.34 6.33 -7.60
CA LYS A 528 25.30 5.88 -6.65
C LYS A 528 23.96 5.61 -7.35
N VAL A 529 23.71 6.36 -8.43
CA VAL A 529 22.48 6.30 -9.22
C VAL A 529 22.84 6.32 -10.70
N LEU A 530 22.28 5.40 -11.46
CA LEU A 530 22.46 5.32 -12.90
C LEU A 530 21.15 5.74 -13.60
N VAL A 531 21.29 6.49 -14.70
CA VAL A 531 20.16 6.95 -15.51
C VAL A 531 20.26 6.35 -16.93
N PRO A 532 19.14 5.96 -17.56
CA PRO A 532 19.18 5.33 -18.88
C PRO A 532 19.57 6.32 -19.96
N VAL A 533 20.45 5.88 -20.87
CA VAL A 533 20.78 6.61 -22.10
C VAL A 533 20.28 5.89 -23.35
N TYR A 534 19.89 4.63 -23.21
CA TYR A 534 19.29 3.84 -24.26
C TYR A 534 18.35 2.80 -23.63
N VAL A 535 17.15 2.72 -24.15
CA VAL A 535 16.15 1.68 -23.83
C VAL A 535 15.59 1.19 -25.17
N GLU A 536 15.73 -0.11 -25.45
CA GLU A 536 15.19 -0.68 -26.67
C GLU A 536 13.67 -0.48 -26.75
N GLY A 537 13.19 0.09 -27.85
CA GLY A 537 11.80 0.46 -28.07
C GLY A 537 11.42 1.89 -27.65
N ILE A 538 12.27 2.60 -26.92
CA ILE A 538 12.07 4.02 -26.56
C ILE A 538 12.97 4.91 -27.45
N SER A 539 12.39 5.91 -28.09
CA SER A 539 13.15 6.84 -28.93
C SER A 539 14.10 7.72 -28.12
N GLN A 540 15.20 8.15 -28.74
CA GLN A 540 16.14 9.07 -28.10
C GLN A 540 15.52 10.45 -27.79
N GLU A 541 14.55 10.87 -28.60
CA GLU A 541 13.78 12.09 -28.36
C GLU A 541 12.94 11.95 -27.10
N ARG A 542 12.23 10.81 -26.96
CA ARG A 542 11.42 10.52 -25.77
C ARG A 542 12.27 10.42 -24.49
N LEU A 543 13.46 9.79 -24.55
CA LEU A 543 14.39 9.76 -23.42
C LEU A 543 14.86 11.15 -22.99
N ARG A 544 15.07 12.07 -23.96
CA ARG A 544 15.39 13.48 -23.64
C ARG A 544 14.22 14.20 -22.98
N GLU A 545 12.97 13.99 -23.43
CA GLU A 545 11.79 14.57 -22.79
C GLU A 545 11.62 14.09 -21.33
N LEU A 546 12.09 12.87 -21.02
CA LEU A 546 12.03 12.28 -19.69
C LEU A 546 13.28 12.55 -18.83
N ASP A 547 14.23 13.35 -19.33
CA ASP A 547 15.43 13.78 -18.62
C ASP A 547 15.25 15.21 -18.07
N PRO A 548 15.21 15.41 -16.74
CA PRO A 548 15.00 16.74 -16.14
C PRO A 548 16.13 17.73 -16.46
N PHE A 549 17.34 17.27 -16.79
CA PHE A 549 18.46 18.11 -17.20
C PHE A 549 18.29 18.66 -18.62
N THR A 550 17.33 18.20 -19.38
CA THR A 550 16.96 18.83 -20.67
C THR A 550 16.32 20.20 -20.46
N TYR A 551 15.67 20.42 -19.33
CA TYR A 551 14.86 21.63 -19.06
C TYR A 551 15.45 22.53 -17.98
N ASN A 552 16.38 22.02 -17.18
CA ASN A 552 16.98 22.74 -16.07
C ASN A 552 18.50 22.75 -16.21
N SER A 553 19.13 23.88 -15.88
CA SER A 553 20.59 23.95 -15.78
C SER A 553 21.13 23.08 -14.65
N MET A 554 22.43 22.80 -14.66
CA MET A 554 23.08 22.06 -13.58
C MET A 554 22.91 22.77 -12.22
N ASP A 555 22.95 24.09 -12.19
CA ASP A 555 22.81 24.86 -10.96
C ASP A 555 21.37 24.83 -10.45
N ASP A 556 20.37 24.93 -11.34
CA ASP A 556 18.95 24.77 -10.99
C ASP A 556 18.70 23.36 -10.41
N MET A 557 19.23 22.34 -11.07
CA MET A 557 19.07 20.95 -10.59
C MET A 557 19.72 20.73 -9.23
N ARG A 558 20.89 21.32 -8.98
CA ARG A 558 21.52 21.28 -7.65
C ARG A 558 20.68 21.98 -6.60
N ALA A 559 20.10 23.13 -6.93
CA ALA A 559 19.23 23.86 -6.02
C ALA A 559 17.96 23.08 -5.70
N LEU A 560 17.30 22.48 -6.71
CA LEU A 560 16.11 21.64 -6.54
C LEU A 560 16.39 20.41 -5.66
N LEU A 561 17.46 19.67 -5.94
CA LEU A 561 17.84 18.49 -5.16
C LEU A 561 18.26 18.86 -3.73
N LYS A 562 18.96 19.99 -3.54
CA LYS A 562 19.30 20.48 -2.20
C LYS A 562 18.07 20.82 -1.38
N ALA A 563 17.08 21.48 -1.97
CA ALA A 563 15.80 21.75 -1.32
C ALA A 563 15.07 20.45 -0.92
N MET A 564 15.03 19.47 -1.82
CA MET A 564 14.48 18.14 -1.53
C MET A 564 15.20 17.48 -0.34
N ILE A 565 16.53 17.47 -0.31
CA ILE A 565 17.32 16.86 0.76
C ILE A 565 17.06 17.56 2.11
N ILE A 566 16.98 18.90 2.13
CA ILE A 566 16.65 19.67 3.34
C ILE A 566 15.29 19.22 3.88
N LYS A 567 14.29 19.13 3.02
CA LYS A 567 12.93 18.74 3.38
C LYS A 567 12.87 17.29 3.86
N SER A 568 13.55 16.38 3.14
CA SER A 568 13.70 14.97 3.53
C SER A 568 14.29 14.85 4.94
N LYS A 569 15.43 15.50 5.22
CA LYS A 569 16.09 15.45 6.52
C LYS A 569 15.19 15.99 7.64
N TYR A 570 14.49 17.09 7.41
CA TYR A 570 13.55 17.64 8.39
C TYR A 570 12.47 16.63 8.81
N TYR A 571 11.89 15.89 7.86
CA TYR A 571 10.89 14.89 8.18
C TYR A 571 11.49 13.61 8.78
N LEU A 572 12.68 13.20 8.37
CA LEU A 572 13.35 12.04 8.93
C LEU A 572 13.76 12.24 10.38
N ASP A 573 14.18 13.44 10.76
CA ASP A 573 14.48 13.78 12.16
C ASP A 573 13.28 13.53 13.09
N GLN A 574 12.07 13.69 12.56
CA GLN A 574 10.83 13.47 13.30
C GLN A 574 10.33 12.03 13.22
N GLN A 575 10.45 11.38 12.07
CA GLN A 575 9.82 10.09 11.80
C GLN A 575 10.74 8.89 12.05
N ALA A 576 12.03 9.08 11.87
CA ALA A 576 13.05 8.05 12.02
C ALA A 576 14.30 8.60 12.77
N PRO A 577 14.14 9.12 14.01
CA PRO A 577 15.25 9.68 14.76
C PRO A 577 16.32 8.62 14.98
N GLY A 578 17.60 9.04 14.91
CA GLY A 578 18.75 8.16 15.09
C GLY A 578 19.03 7.22 13.91
N LEU A 579 18.54 7.55 12.72
CA LEU A 579 18.89 6.83 11.50
C LEU A 579 20.41 6.87 11.29
N PRO A 580 21.08 5.74 10.98
CA PRO A 580 22.53 5.69 10.75
C PRO A 580 22.97 6.73 9.72
N GLU A 581 24.07 7.44 10.01
CA GLU A 581 24.57 8.56 9.22
C GLU A 581 24.76 8.20 7.74
N LYS A 582 25.25 6.99 7.45
CA LYS A 582 25.41 6.49 6.09
C LYS A 582 24.11 6.44 5.29
N ILE A 583 22.95 6.18 5.93
CA ILE A 583 21.64 6.18 5.29
C ILE A 583 21.10 7.61 5.27
N TYR A 584 21.19 8.32 6.39
CA TYR A 584 20.69 9.68 6.53
C TYR A 584 21.29 10.65 5.49
N ASN A 585 22.60 10.52 5.23
CA ASN A 585 23.35 11.36 4.29
C ASN A 585 23.55 10.72 2.90
N ALA A 586 22.89 9.60 2.58
CA ALA A 586 23.13 8.87 1.34
C ALA A 586 22.90 9.69 0.06
N MET A 587 21.97 10.64 0.10
CA MET A 587 21.65 11.54 -1.02
C MET A 587 22.47 12.85 -1.04
N ASP A 588 23.32 13.10 -0.05
CA ASP A 588 24.14 14.31 -0.01
C ASP A 588 25.19 14.28 -1.13
N PHE A 589 25.52 15.47 -1.70
CA PHE A 589 26.45 15.68 -2.80
C PHE A 589 27.23 16.97 -2.66
#